data_b6c18d7bb1111ceb040c092f1ac2d1c4
#
_entry.id   b6c18d7bb1111ceb040c092f1ac2d1c4
#
_cell.length_a   1.000
_cell.length_b   1.000
_cell.length_c   1.000
_cell.angle_alpha   90.00
_cell.angle_beta   90.00
_cell.angle_gamma   90.00
#
_symmetry.space_group_name_H-M   'P 1'
#
loop_
_entity.id
_entity.type
_entity.pdbx_description
1 polymer ?
#
loop_
_entity_poly.entity_id
_entity_poly.type
_entity_poly.pdbx_seq_one_letter_code
_entity_poly.pdbx_strand_id
1 'polypeptide(L)'
;MSIIIIYVYKCLINCLKMFVSVDKWYVRVYNVLVNERGRFVKKKKEINTMTKEEVSMIGFEIVAYSGDARSKLLLAVEKAKQKDFTECDKLISEANDCLNDAHKSQTELLQLEARGENVDIGFITVHAQDHLMTTILLKDIINNLLDIYR
;
A
#
# COMPACT_ATOMS: atom_id res chain seq x y z
N MET A 1 -1.78 -36.25 -14.22
CA MET A 1 -1.25 -34.85 -14.31
C MET A 1 -2.17 -33.79 -13.67
N SER A 2 -3.40 -34.11 -13.31
CA SER A 2 -4.40 -33.12 -12.82
C SER A 2 -4.39 -32.91 -11.28
N ILE A 3 -3.91 -33.83 -10.46
CA ILE A 3 -3.99 -33.74 -8.98
C ILE A 3 -2.94 -32.80 -8.41
N ILE A 4 -1.74 -32.76 -8.99
CA ILE A 4 -0.64 -31.87 -8.54
C ILE A 4 -0.99 -30.42 -8.79
N ILE A 5 -1.65 -30.10 -9.91
CA ILE A 5 -2.07 -28.74 -10.26
C ILE A 5 -3.12 -28.23 -9.25
N ILE A 6 -4.04 -29.08 -8.81
CA ILE A 6 -5.06 -28.73 -7.81
C ILE A 6 -4.45 -28.49 -6.43
N TYR A 7 -3.41 -29.26 -6.06
CA TYR A 7 -2.70 -29.06 -4.78
C TYR A 7 -1.86 -27.77 -4.78
N VAL A 8 -1.18 -27.46 -5.87
CA VAL A 8 -0.43 -26.22 -6.03
C VAL A 8 -1.38 -25.00 -6.02
N TYR A 9 -2.54 -25.11 -6.68
CA TYR A 9 -3.57 -24.06 -6.66
C TYR A 9 -4.18 -23.87 -5.26
N LYS A 10 -4.47 -24.96 -4.53
CA LYS A 10 -4.94 -24.86 -3.13
C LYS A 10 -3.88 -24.31 -2.17
N CYS A 11 -2.61 -24.65 -2.36
CA CYS A 11 -1.52 -24.12 -1.57
C CYS A 11 -1.30 -22.63 -1.84
N LEU A 12 -1.37 -22.20 -3.11
CA LEU A 12 -1.34 -20.79 -3.51
C LEU A 12 -2.54 -19.99 -2.94
N ILE A 13 -3.74 -20.55 -2.99
CA ILE A 13 -4.95 -19.93 -2.44
C ILE A 13 -4.89 -19.84 -0.91
N ASN A 14 -4.31 -20.81 -0.22
CA ASN A 14 -4.16 -20.76 1.24
C ASN A 14 -3.02 -19.84 1.69
N CYS A 15 -1.91 -19.76 0.93
CA CYS A 15 -0.91 -18.70 1.13
C CYS A 15 -1.50 -17.30 0.89
N LEU A 16 -2.35 -17.14 -0.14
CA LEU A 16 -3.07 -15.89 -0.40
C LEU A 16 -4.10 -15.56 0.68
N LYS A 17 -4.71 -16.54 1.33
CA LYS A 17 -5.65 -16.31 2.45
C LYS A 17 -5.00 -15.87 3.76
N MET A 18 -3.71 -16.15 3.97
CA MET A 18 -2.94 -15.60 5.09
C MET A 18 -2.60 -14.10 4.89
N PHE A 19 -2.78 -13.56 3.69
CA PHE A 19 -2.67 -12.13 3.35
C PHE A 19 -4.02 -11.41 3.28
N VAL A 20 -5.02 -11.85 4.03
CA VAL A 20 -6.44 -11.44 3.93
C VAL A 20 -6.73 -9.95 4.17
N SER A 21 -5.78 -9.18 4.68
CA SER A 21 -5.92 -7.72 4.78
C SER A 21 -5.57 -6.99 3.47
N VAL A 22 -4.67 -7.55 2.66
CA VAL A 22 -4.26 -7.00 1.36
C VAL A 22 -5.34 -7.22 0.29
N ASP A 23 -6.19 -8.25 0.44
CA ASP A 23 -7.15 -8.69 -0.59
C ASP A 23 -8.24 -7.66 -0.91
N LYS A 24 -8.75 -6.93 0.07
CA LYS A 24 -9.83 -5.96 -0.20
C LYS A 24 -9.32 -4.78 -1.03
N TRP A 25 -8.09 -4.37 -0.83
CA TRP A 25 -7.48 -3.28 -1.58
C TRP A 25 -7.04 -3.77 -2.97
N TYR A 26 -6.37 -4.94 -3.05
CA TYR A 26 -5.93 -5.54 -4.31
C TYR A 26 -7.12 -5.85 -5.24
N VAL A 27 -8.20 -6.40 -4.70
CA VAL A 27 -9.45 -6.65 -5.45
C VAL A 27 -10.10 -5.33 -5.88
N ARG A 28 -10.01 -4.26 -5.08
CA ARG A 28 -10.53 -2.95 -5.43
C ARG A 28 -9.72 -2.29 -6.56
N VAL A 29 -8.39 -2.36 -6.50
CA VAL A 29 -7.48 -1.89 -7.56
C VAL A 29 -7.64 -2.75 -8.82
N TYR A 30 -7.70 -4.07 -8.69
CA TYR A 30 -7.91 -4.99 -9.80
C TYR A 30 -9.27 -4.73 -10.49
N ASN A 31 -10.35 -4.53 -9.74
CA ASN A 31 -11.67 -4.23 -10.31
C ASN A 31 -11.71 -2.84 -10.96
N VAL A 32 -10.99 -1.85 -10.45
CA VAL A 32 -10.84 -0.55 -11.10
C VAL A 32 -10.07 -0.74 -12.43
N LEU A 33 -8.96 -1.46 -12.42
CA LEU A 33 -8.15 -1.70 -13.62
C LEU A 33 -8.87 -2.54 -14.69
N VAL A 34 -9.70 -3.52 -14.26
CA VAL A 34 -10.44 -4.40 -15.20
C VAL A 34 -11.68 -3.73 -15.73
N ASN A 35 -12.41 -2.95 -14.92
CA ASN A 35 -13.61 -2.24 -15.34
C ASN A 35 -13.30 -1.04 -16.25
N GLU A 36 -12.11 -0.46 -16.12
CA GLU A 36 -11.64 0.60 -17.00
C GLU A 36 -11.21 0.09 -18.38
N ARG A 37 -10.71 -1.15 -18.51
CA ARG A 37 -10.35 -1.72 -19.84
C ARG A 37 -11.52 -1.79 -20.83
N GLY A 38 -12.74 -1.86 -20.34
CA GLY A 38 -13.95 -1.86 -21.19
C GLY A 38 -14.33 -0.50 -21.79
N ARG A 39 -13.74 0.59 -21.31
CA ARG A 39 -14.07 1.98 -21.71
C ARG A 39 -12.98 2.69 -22.52
N PHE A 40 -11.83 2.06 -22.77
CA PHE A 40 -10.65 2.69 -23.37
C PHE A 40 -10.58 2.67 -24.90
N VAL A 41 -11.71 2.69 -25.60
CA VAL A 41 -11.69 2.95 -27.05
C VAL A 41 -12.37 4.28 -27.33
N LYS A 42 -11.53 5.31 -27.58
CA LYS A 42 -11.81 6.68 -28.08
C LYS A 42 -12.03 7.79 -27.06
N LYS A 43 -10.92 8.40 -26.63
CA LYS A 43 -10.79 9.87 -26.67
C LYS A 43 -9.31 10.21 -26.71
N LYS A 44 -8.84 10.74 -27.84
CA LYS A 44 -7.53 11.40 -27.96
C LYS A 44 -7.63 12.66 -27.10
N LYS A 45 -7.28 12.55 -25.81
CA LYS A 45 -7.15 13.66 -24.89
C LYS A 45 -5.69 14.06 -24.94
N GLU A 46 -5.42 15.35 -24.92
CA GLU A 46 -4.07 15.87 -24.76
C GLU A 46 -3.37 15.10 -23.63
N ILE A 47 -2.25 14.46 -23.98
CA ILE A 47 -1.45 13.66 -23.05
C ILE A 47 -0.76 14.69 -22.13
N ASN A 48 -1.35 14.93 -20.98
CA ASN A 48 -0.71 15.70 -19.94
C ASN A 48 0.29 14.72 -19.27
N THR A 49 1.50 14.64 -19.82
CA THR A 49 2.57 13.81 -19.27
C THR A 49 3.11 14.50 -18.02
N MET A 50 3.06 13.81 -16.88
CA MET A 50 3.73 14.31 -15.68
C MET A 50 5.23 14.43 -15.90
N THR A 51 5.81 15.51 -15.43
CA THR A 51 7.26 15.69 -15.45
C THR A 51 7.93 14.76 -14.44
N LYS A 52 9.22 14.49 -14.63
CA LYS A 52 10.01 13.70 -13.70
C LYS A 52 10.04 14.31 -12.30
N GLU A 53 10.05 15.62 -12.22
CA GLU A 53 10.00 16.38 -10.98
C GLU A 53 8.68 16.15 -10.24
N GLU A 54 7.55 16.19 -10.93
CA GLU A 54 6.23 15.92 -10.34
C GLU A 54 6.14 14.48 -9.82
N VAL A 55 6.60 13.49 -10.59
CA VAL A 55 6.68 12.09 -10.17
C VAL A 55 7.58 11.93 -8.93
N SER A 56 8.71 12.63 -8.89
CA SER A 56 9.62 12.61 -7.76
C SER A 56 8.99 13.23 -6.51
N MET A 57 8.21 14.31 -6.64
CA MET A 57 7.51 14.93 -5.52
C MET A 57 6.49 13.97 -4.90
N ILE A 58 5.72 13.25 -5.71
CA ILE A 58 4.82 12.20 -5.22
C ILE A 58 5.62 11.11 -4.48
N GLY A 59 6.79 10.72 -5.00
CA GLY A 59 7.68 9.80 -4.31
C GLY A 59 8.10 10.31 -2.92
N PHE A 60 8.47 11.58 -2.79
CA PHE A 60 8.80 12.20 -1.50
C PHE A 60 7.61 12.21 -0.53
N GLU A 61 6.39 12.48 -1.01
CA GLU A 61 5.18 12.42 -0.18
C GLU A 61 4.96 11.01 0.39
N ILE A 62 5.09 9.99 -0.45
CA ILE A 62 4.96 8.59 0.00
C ILE A 62 6.00 8.27 1.07
N VAL A 63 7.27 8.69 0.90
CA VAL A 63 8.34 8.47 1.90
C VAL A 63 7.99 9.19 3.20
N ALA A 64 7.55 10.44 3.15
CA ALA A 64 7.23 11.23 4.33
C ALA A 64 6.09 10.59 5.14
N TYR A 65 4.95 10.31 4.49
CA TYR A 65 3.80 9.67 5.16
C TYR A 65 4.14 8.27 5.69
N SER A 66 4.89 7.46 4.93
CA SER A 66 5.29 6.13 5.38
C SER A 66 6.27 6.19 6.56
N GLY A 67 7.17 7.18 6.58
CA GLY A 67 8.09 7.42 7.67
C GLY A 67 7.39 7.85 8.96
N ASP A 68 6.41 8.75 8.86
CA ASP A 68 5.58 9.17 9.98
C ASP A 68 4.76 8.00 10.54
N ALA A 69 4.12 7.23 9.66
CA ALA A 69 3.38 6.03 10.06
C ALA A 69 4.28 5.04 10.82
N ARG A 70 5.48 4.77 10.29
CA ARG A 70 6.45 3.89 10.94
C ARG A 70 6.84 4.37 12.32
N SER A 71 7.10 5.65 12.48
CA SER A 71 7.46 6.25 13.77
C SER A 71 6.36 6.10 14.81
N LYS A 72 5.10 6.36 14.41
CA LYS A 72 3.91 6.20 15.25
C LYS A 72 3.68 4.74 15.64
N LEU A 73 3.84 3.80 14.72
CA LEU A 73 3.71 2.36 14.97
C LEU A 73 4.72 1.88 16.01
N LEU A 74 5.98 2.29 15.91
CA LEU A 74 7.01 1.93 16.89
C LEU A 74 6.73 2.54 18.26
N LEU A 75 6.27 3.80 18.30
CA LEU A 75 5.89 4.47 19.54
C LEU A 75 4.67 3.81 20.20
N ALA A 76 3.71 3.32 19.39
CA ALA A 76 2.55 2.58 19.89
C ALA A 76 2.96 1.32 20.67
N VAL A 77 3.98 0.59 20.21
CA VAL A 77 4.52 -0.57 20.91
C VAL A 77 5.13 -0.16 22.25
N GLU A 78 5.86 0.96 22.30
CA GLU A 78 6.42 1.46 23.58
C GLU A 78 5.32 1.85 24.57
N LYS A 79 4.21 2.45 24.10
CA LYS A 79 3.05 2.76 24.93
C LYS A 79 2.35 1.50 25.44
N ALA A 80 2.20 0.48 24.61
CA ALA A 80 1.65 -0.82 25.01
C ALA A 80 2.50 -1.49 26.11
N LYS A 81 3.82 -1.44 26.03
CA LYS A 81 4.73 -1.93 27.08
C LYS A 81 4.51 -1.21 28.42
N GLN A 82 4.17 0.08 28.36
CA GLN A 82 3.84 0.90 29.53
C GLN A 82 2.40 0.71 30.05
N LYS A 83 1.61 -0.17 29.39
CA LYS A 83 0.18 -0.39 29.64
C LYS A 83 -0.71 0.84 29.36
N ASP A 84 -0.22 1.81 28.61
CA ASP A 84 -0.98 2.97 28.12
C ASP A 84 -1.65 2.63 26.78
N PHE A 85 -2.70 1.83 26.85
CA PHE A 85 -3.41 1.37 25.66
C PHE A 85 -4.21 2.47 24.97
N THR A 86 -4.61 3.52 25.71
CA THR A 86 -5.34 4.66 25.15
C THR A 86 -4.46 5.43 24.15
N GLU A 87 -3.25 5.78 24.56
CA GLU A 87 -2.32 6.47 23.64
C GLU A 87 -1.78 5.52 22.56
N CYS A 88 -1.63 4.21 22.86
CA CYS A 88 -1.29 3.20 21.88
C CYS A 88 -2.33 3.17 20.75
N ASP A 89 -3.62 3.05 21.04
CA ASP A 89 -4.70 2.97 20.05
C ASP A 89 -4.81 4.26 19.22
N LYS A 90 -4.58 5.42 19.84
CA LYS A 90 -4.52 6.70 19.14
C LYS A 90 -3.36 6.74 18.13
N LEU A 91 -2.17 6.32 18.53
CA LEU A 91 -1.00 6.27 17.66
C LEU A 91 -1.19 5.31 16.47
N ILE A 92 -1.84 4.16 16.69
CA ILE A 92 -2.21 3.23 15.63
C ILE A 92 -3.19 3.87 14.64
N SER A 93 -4.20 4.59 15.14
CA SER A 93 -5.14 5.33 14.30
C SER A 93 -4.44 6.37 13.43
N GLU A 94 -3.59 7.19 14.04
CA GLU A 94 -2.81 8.21 13.33
C GLU A 94 -1.85 7.61 12.29
N ALA A 95 -1.24 6.47 12.59
CA ALA A 95 -0.40 5.74 11.64
C ALA A 95 -1.20 5.22 10.44
N ASN A 96 -2.44 4.75 10.67
CA ASN A 96 -3.33 4.34 9.59
C ASN A 96 -3.71 5.52 8.68
N ASP A 97 -3.94 6.71 9.24
CA ASP A 97 -4.23 7.90 8.45
C ASP A 97 -3.04 8.26 7.54
N CYS A 98 -1.82 8.26 8.09
CA CYS A 98 -0.60 8.47 7.30
C CYS A 98 -0.44 7.42 6.18
N LEU A 99 -0.69 6.13 6.47
CA LEU A 99 -0.64 5.08 5.45
C LEU A 99 -1.70 5.26 4.37
N ASN A 100 -2.90 5.72 4.72
CA ASN A 100 -3.96 6.04 3.76
C ASN A 100 -3.53 7.17 2.81
N ASP A 101 -2.86 8.20 3.33
CA ASP A 101 -2.37 9.31 2.50
C ASP A 101 -1.22 8.83 1.59
N ALA A 102 -0.27 8.05 2.10
CA ALA A 102 0.76 7.43 1.26
C ALA A 102 0.17 6.55 0.14
N HIS A 103 -0.88 5.79 0.42
CA HIS A 103 -1.59 4.98 -0.57
C HIS A 103 -2.32 5.82 -1.62
N LYS A 104 -2.87 6.97 -1.26
CA LYS A 104 -3.48 7.89 -2.25
C LYS A 104 -2.44 8.34 -3.25
N SER A 105 -1.29 8.83 -2.77
CA SER A 105 -0.19 9.30 -3.63
C SER A 105 0.34 8.17 -4.52
N GLN A 106 0.49 6.94 -4.01
CA GLN A 106 0.84 5.76 -4.81
C GLN A 106 -0.21 5.46 -5.87
N THR A 107 -1.50 5.50 -5.51
CA THR A 107 -2.61 5.19 -6.42
C THR A 107 -2.66 6.16 -7.59
N GLU A 108 -2.28 7.42 -7.37
CA GLU A 108 -2.18 8.43 -8.42
C GLU A 108 -1.18 8.01 -9.51
N LEU A 109 0.02 7.59 -9.14
CA LEU A 109 1.03 7.09 -10.08
C LEU A 109 0.55 5.82 -10.82
N LEU A 110 -0.05 4.88 -10.09
CA LEU A 110 -0.58 3.66 -10.69
C LEU A 110 -1.69 3.92 -11.71
N GLN A 111 -2.54 4.93 -11.45
CA GLN A 111 -3.61 5.31 -12.36
C GLN A 111 -3.07 5.97 -13.63
N LEU A 112 -2.00 6.78 -13.53
CA LEU A 112 -1.33 7.37 -14.69
C LEU A 112 -0.75 6.26 -15.58
N GLU A 113 0.00 5.34 -15.00
CA GLU A 113 0.57 4.20 -15.72
C GLU A 113 -0.53 3.33 -16.36
N ALA A 114 -1.61 3.04 -15.63
CA ALA A 114 -2.73 2.24 -16.14
C ALA A 114 -3.47 2.90 -17.31
N ARG A 115 -3.44 4.24 -17.40
CA ARG A 115 -3.97 5.00 -18.53
C ARG A 115 -3.03 5.02 -19.73
N GLY A 116 -1.83 4.44 -19.60
CA GLY A 116 -0.80 4.43 -20.65
C GLY A 116 -0.07 5.78 -20.75
N GLU A 117 -0.16 6.61 -19.71
CA GLU A 117 0.63 7.84 -19.61
C GLU A 117 2.09 7.45 -19.28
N ASN A 118 3.05 8.17 -19.88
CA ASN A 118 4.45 7.89 -19.59
C ASN A 118 4.81 8.47 -18.24
N VAL A 119 5.11 7.59 -17.27
CA VAL A 119 5.58 7.95 -15.93
C VAL A 119 7.08 7.69 -15.87
N ASP A 120 7.88 8.74 -15.77
CA ASP A 120 9.34 8.61 -15.64
C ASP A 120 9.73 8.22 -14.21
N ILE A 121 9.73 6.90 -13.95
CA ILE A 121 10.03 6.32 -12.64
C ILE A 121 11.50 6.53 -12.31
N GLY A 122 11.75 7.32 -11.26
CA GLY A 122 13.08 7.55 -10.71
C GLY A 122 13.40 6.67 -9.50
N PHE A 123 14.65 6.74 -9.02
CA PHE A 123 15.09 5.98 -7.84
C PHE A 123 14.28 6.34 -6.58
N ILE A 124 13.86 7.60 -6.44
CA ILE A 124 13.02 8.03 -5.30
C ILE A 124 11.65 7.32 -5.29
N THR A 125 11.06 7.06 -6.46
CA THR A 125 9.78 6.34 -6.56
C THR A 125 9.94 4.88 -6.12
N VAL A 126 11.03 4.22 -6.51
CA VAL A 126 11.35 2.86 -6.05
C VAL A 126 11.55 2.83 -4.53
N HIS A 127 12.32 3.77 -3.99
CA HIS A 127 12.55 3.92 -2.56
C HIS A 127 11.24 4.19 -1.79
N ALA A 128 10.34 4.99 -2.35
CA ALA A 128 9.04 5.27 -1.79
C ALA A 128 8.16 4.01 -1.69
N GLN A 129 8.19 3.17 -2.72
CA GLN A 129 7.50 1.87 -2.71
C GLN A 129 8.03 0.96 -1.62
N ASP A 130 9.35 0.85 -1.45
CA ASP A 130 9.95 0.06 -0.39
C ASP A 130 9.52 0.55 1.00
N HIS A 131 9.53 1.88 1.22
CA HIS A 131 9.07 2.47 2.46
C HIS A 131 7.61 2.13 2.76
N LEU A 132 6.71 2.32 1.81
CA LEU A 132 5.28 2.07 1.98
C LEU A 132 5.02 0.58 2.23
N MET A 133 5.55 -0.31 1.40
CA MET A 133 5.30 -1.76 1.54
C MET A 133 5.86 -2.33 2.83
N THR A 134 7.07 -1.92 3.23
CA THR A 134 7.66 -2.39 4.49
C THR A 134 6.95 -1.81 5.71
N THR A 135 6.41 -0.60 5.64
CA THR A 135 5.64 -0.01 6.74
C THR A 135 4.26 -0.67 6.89
N ILE A 136 3.62 -1.05 5.79
CA ILE A 136 2.37 -1.84 5.84
C ILE A 136 2.63 -3.19 6.50
N LEU A 137 3.68 -3.90 6.10
CA LEU A 137 4.06 -5.17 6.74
C LEU A 137 4.36 -4.97 8.22
N LEU A 138 5.08 -3.90 8.58
CA LEU A 138 5.37 -3.56 9.98
C LEU A 138 4.07 -3.34 10.77
N LYS A 139 3.08 -2.64 10.20
CA LYS A 139 1.77 -2.44 10.84
C LYS A 139 1.09 -3.78 11.14
N ASP A 140 1.08 -4.71 10.20
CA ASP A 140 0.44 -6.01 10.37
C ASP A 140 1.15 -6.83 11.47
N ILE A 141 2.48 -6.79 11.51
CA ILE A 141 3.28 -7.42 12.58
C ILE A 141 2.99 -6.78 13.94
N ILE A 142 2.95 -5.45 14.01
CA ILE A 142 2.69 -4.72 15.26
C ILE A 142 1.28 -5.00 15.78
N ASN A 143 0.27 -5.06 14.94
CA ASN A 143 -1.09 -5.42 15.36
C ASN A 143 -1.12 -6.78 16.06
N ASN A 144 -0.47 -7.80 15.49
CA ASN A 144 -0.35 -9.11 16.13
C ASN A 144 0.49 -9.06 17.44
N LEU A 145 1.52 -8.22 17.48
CA LEU A 145 2.35 -8.04 18.67
C LEU A 145 1.57 -7.37 19.81
N LEU A 146 0.73 -6.39 19.51
CA LEU A 146 -0.09 -5.68 20.49
C LEU A 146 -1.09 -6.60 21.19
N ASP A 147 -1.59 -7.64 20.50
CA ASP A 147 -2.48 -8.65 21.10
C ASP A 147 -1.80 -9.45 22.22
N ILE A 148 -0.46 -9.53 22.22
CA ILE A 148 0.33 -10.18 23.29
C ILE A 148 0.43 -9.28 24.54
N TYR A 149 0.39 -7.96 24.36
CA TYR A 149 0.50 -6.99 25.48
C TYR A 149 -0.84 -6.70 26.17
N ARG A 150 -1.96 -7.01 25.53
CA ARG A 150 -3.33 -6.80 26.02
C ARG A 150 -3.78 -7.96 26.89
#